data_23d0cb888426160cae8f198f1d631c57
#
_entry.id   23d0cb888426160cae8f198f1d631c57
#
_cell.length_a   1.000
_cell.length_b   1.000
_cell.length_c   1.000
_cell.angle_alpha   90.00
_cell.angle_beta   90.00
_cell.angle_gamma   90.00
#
_symmetry.space_group_name_H-M   'P 1'
#
loop_
_entity.id
_entity.type
_entity.pdbx_description
1 polymer ?
#
loop_
_entity_poly.entity_id
_entity_poly.type
_entity_poly.pdbx_seq_one_letter_code
_entity_poly.pdbx_strand_id
1 'polypeptide(L)'
;MTAMIKVEHLKKSFGKKEVLKDISANVDKGKVISIIGPSGSGKSTFLRCLNVLEKPSSGKIVFDGQDLTHINEKELDVLREKMGMVFQSFNLFPNMNVVENIKLAPMKVKGVSEDEAEKQALELLAKVGLKDRAEQYPSSLSGGQQQRVAIARALAMDPEVMLFDEPTSALDPEMVGEVLKTMQDLADSGMTMVIVTHEMGFAREVSDEVWFMADGYLQEQGSPEQIFENPQSPRAVSYTHLRAHETDSYL
;
A
#
# COMPACT_ATOMS: atom_id res chain seq x y z
N MET A 1 -15.05 -12.13 -12.98
CA MET A 1 -15.15 -11.30 -11.76
C MET A 1 -14.92 -9.86 -12.20
N THR A 2 -15.60 -8.88 -11.61
CA THR A 2 -15.41 -7.47 -11.98
C THR A 2 -14.23 -6.94 -11.17
N ALA A 3 -13.22 -6.38 -11.85
CA ALA A 3 -12.06 -5.80 -11.18
C ALA A 3 -12.50 -4.67 -10.22
N MET A 4 -11.96 -4.65 -9.01
CA MET A 4 -12.19 -3.60 -8.02
C MET A 4 -11.52 -2.29 -8.45
N ILE A 5 -10.26 -2.40 -8.92
CA ILE A 5 -9.55 -1.28 -9.55
C ILE A 5 -9.20 -1.67 -10.97
N LYS A 6 -9.54 -0.82 -11.93
CA LYS A 6 -9.16 -0.98 -13.34
C LYS A 6 -8.38 0.23 -13.78
N VAL A 7 -7.20 0.00 -14.33
CA VAL A 7 -6.31 1.03 -14.87
C VAL A 7 -6.20 0.84 -16.38
N GLU A 8 -6.42 1.90 -17.14
CA GLU A 8 -6.40 1.88 -18.61
C GLU A 8 -5.48 2.97 -19.14
N HIS A 9 -4.40 2.57 -19.81
CA HIS A 9 -3.46 3.44 -20.51
C HIS A 9 -2.95 4.61 -19.66
N LEU A 10 -2.65 4.33 -18.38
CA LEU A 10 -2.24 5.34 -17.41
C LEU A 10 -0.86 5.92 -17.76
N LYS A 11 -0.80 7.26 -17.82
CA LYS A 11 0.45 8.01 -18.00
C LYS A 11 0.58 9.08 -16.93
N LYS A 12 1.80 9.33 -16.50
CA LYS A 12 2.12 10.41 -15.56
C LYS A 12 3.44 11.06 -15.92
N SER A 13 3.40 12.39 -16.06
CA SER A 13 4.57 13.21 -16.27
C SER A 13 4.67 14.30 -15.20
N PHE A 14 5.90 14.62 -14.80
CA PHE A 14 6.25 15.77 -13.97
C PHE A 14 7.06 16.74 -14.83
N GLY A 15 6.43 17.82 -15.26
CA GLY A 15 7.01 18.72 -16.26
C GLY A 15 7.32 17.96 -17.56
N LYS A 16 8.60 17.93 -17.96
CA LYS A 16 9.06 17.23 -19.17
C LYS A 16 9.43 15.75 -18.95
N LYS A 17 9.49 15.30 -17.68
CA LYS A 17 9.87 13.92 -17.35
C LYS A 17 8.65 13.02 -17.30
N GLU A 18 8.54 12.09 -18.24
CA GLU A 18 7.53 11.05 -18.23
C GLU A 18 7.97 9.93 -17.27
N VAL A 19 7.17 9.67 -16.22
CA VAL A 19 7.45 8.69 -15.17
C VAL A 19 6.65 7.41 -15.39
N LEU A 20 5.36 7.53 -15.74
CA LEU A 20 4.53 6.41 -16.16
C LEU A 20 4.17 6.62 -17.63
N LYS A 21 4.39 5.60 -18.46
CA LYS A 21 4.36 5.78 -19.91
C LYS A 21 3.15 5.15 -20.61
N ASP A 22 2.68 4.02 -20.15
CA ASP A 22 1.44 3.36 -20.59
C ASP A 22 1.22 2.13 -19.72
N ILE A 23 0.44 2.27 -18.65
CA ILE A 23 0.17 1.18 -17.74
C ILE A 23 -1.31 0.84 -17.78
N SER A 24 -1.60 -0.44 -18.06
CA SER A 24 -2.93 -1.03 -17.94
C SER A 24 -2.86 -2.25 -17.04
N ALA A 25 -3.74 -2.30 -16.03
CA ALA A 25 -3.75 -3.36 -15.02
C ALA A 25 -5.10 -3.45 -14.32
N ASN A 26 -5.39 -4.60 -13.70
CA ASN A 26 -6.60 -4.80 -12.93
C ASN A 26 -6.26 -5.38 -11.55
N VAL A 27 -6.96 -4.91 -10.52
CA VAL A 27 -6.90 -5.47 -9.18
C VAL A 27 -8.27 -6.03 -8.85
N ASP A 28 -8.36 -7.32 -8.66
CA ASP A 28 -9.60 -7.99 -8.27
C ASP A 28 -9.81 -7.91 -6.75
N LYS A 29 -11.08 -7.94 -6.33
CA LYS A 29 -11.44 -7.91 -4.91
C LYS A 29 -10.87 -9.13 -4.16
N GLY A 30 -10.30 -8.88 -2.97
CA GLY A 30 -9.69 -9.91 -2.13
C GLY A 30 -8.32 -10.38 -2.59
N LYS A 31 -7.73 -9.72 -3.62
CA LYS A 31 -6.39 -10.06 -4.12
C LYS A 31 -5.31 -9.18 -3.52
N VAL A 32 -4.16 -9.80 -3.29
CA VAL A 32 -2.93 -9.14 -2.87
C VAL A 32 -1.98 -9.04 -4.05
N ILE A 33 -1.67 -7.80 -4.43
CA ILE A 33 -0.74 -7.48 -5.52
C ILE A 33 0.53 -6.87 -4.93
N SER A 34 1.69 -7.45 -5.21
CA SER A 34 2.97 -6.82 -4.90
C SER A 34 3.59 -6.20 -6.15
N ILE A 35 4.00 -4.94 -6.05
CA ILE A 35 4.68 -4.20 -7.10
C ILE A 35 6.16 -4.13 -6.75
N ILE A 36 7.00 -4.73 -7.59
CA ILE A 36 8.44 -4.78 -7.44
C ILE A 36 9.15 -4.13 -8.62
N GLY A 37 10.44 -3.87 -8.50
CA GLY A 37 11.26 -3.30 -9.57
C GLY A 37 12.30 -2.29 -9.07
N PRO A 38 13.21 -1.83 -9.93
CA PRO A 38 14.29 -0.94 -9.54
C PRO A 38 13.80 0.41 -9.00
N SER A 39 14.65 1.07 -8.21
CA SER A 39 14.37 2.42 -7.73
C SER A 39 14.16 3.38 -8.92
N GLY A 40 13.21 4.29 -8.80
CA GLY A 40 12.87 5.24 -9.85
C GLY A 40 12.06 4.69 -11.03
N SER A 41 11.61 3.43 -11.00
CA SER A 41 10.77 2.84 -12.06
C SER A 41 9.32 3.36 -12.09
N GLY A 42 8.89 4.16 -11.09
CA GLY A 42 7.56 4.75 -11.04
C GLY A 42 6.56 4.06 -10.11
N LYS A 43 6.98 3.04 -9.33
CA LYS A 43 6.09 2.24 -8.46
C LYS A 43 5.24 3.08 -7.51
N SER A 44 5.87 3.92 -6.70
CA SER A 44 5.17 4.81 -5.76
C SER A 44 4.29 5.85 -6.48
N THR A 45 4.74 6.34 -7.63
CA THR A 45 3.92 7.23 -8.47
C THR A 45 2.67 6.51 -8.98
N PHE A 46 2.82 5.27 -9.46
CA PHE A 46 1.70 4.45 -9.89
C PHE A 46 0.73 4.20 -8.74
N LEU A 47 1.24 3.75 -7.59
CA LEU A 47 0.40 3.50 -6.40
C LEU A 47 -0.40 4.74 -5.99
N ARG A 48 0.24 5.92 -5.97
CA ARG A 48 -0.41 7.20 -5.64
C ARG A 48 -1.38 7.69 -6.70
N CYS A 49 -1.25 7.22 -7.94
CA CYS A 49 -2.27 7.47 -8.96
C CYS A 49 -3.55 6.67 -8.68
N LEU A 50 -3.47 5.47 -8.09
CA LEU A 50 -4.65 4.63 -7.86
C LEU A 50 -5.73 5.31 -7.00
N ASN A 51 -5.33 6.15 -6.03
CA ASN A 51 -6.24 6.96 -5.21
C ASN A 51 -6.24 8.45 -5.60
N VAL A 52 -5.64 8.77 -6.75
CA VAL A 52 -5.54 10.13 -7.31
C VAL A 52 -4.86 11.13 -6.34
N LEU A 53 -4.00 10.68 -5.41
CA LEU A 53 -3.06 11.57 -4.72
C LEU A 53 -2.06 12.19 -5.71
N GLU A 54 -1.69 11.42 -6.74
CA GLU A 54 -1.01 11.91 -7.92
C GLU A 54 -1.97 11.86 -9.10
N LYS A 55 -2.41 13.05 -9.57
CA LYS A 55 -3.31 13.12 -10.71
C LYS A 55 -2.63 12.62 -11.98
N PRO A 56 -3.18 11.61 -12.68
CA PRO A 56 -2.65 11.16 -13.97
C PRO A 56 -2.54 12.28 -15.00
N SER A 57 -1.58 12.18 -15.91
CA SER A 57 -1.49 13.09 -17.07
C SER A 57 -2.46 12.68 -18.18
N SER A 58 -2.71 11.37 -18.31
CA SER A 58 -3.73 10.77 -19.18
C SER A 58 -4.02 9.33 -18.76
N GLY A 59 -5.00 8.71 -19.39
CA GLY A 59 -5.48 7.38 -19.05
C GLY A 59 -6.65 7.45 -18.06
N LYS A 60 -7.09 6.29 -17.60
CA LYS A 60 -8.30 6.15 -16.78
C LYS A 60 -8.06 5.23 -15.60
N ILE A 61 -8.62 5.58 -14.46
CA ILE A 61 -8.65 4.75 -13.26
C ILE A 61 -10.10 4.61 -12.83
N VAL A 62 -10.58 3.38 -12.78
CA VAL A 62 -11.92 3.04 -12.31
C VAL A 62 -11.80 2.29 -11.00
N PHE A 63 -12.51 2.73 -9.99
CA PHE A 63 -12.64 2.06 -8.70
C PHE A 63 -14.11 1.81 -8.40
N ASP A 64 -14.47 0.58 -8.08
CA ASP A 64 -15.86 0.17 -7.81
C ASP A 64 -16.85 0.65 -8.90
N GLY A 65 -16.42 0.56 -10.18
CA GLY A 65 -17.21 0.98 -11.34
C GLY A 65 -17.24 2.50 -11.60
N GLN A 66 -16.61 3.32 -10.77
CA GLN A 66 -16.59 4.78 -10.90
C GLN A 66 -15.24 5.28 -11.41
N ASP A 67 -15.24 6.20 -12.39
CA ASP A 67 -14.04 6.80 -12.96
C ASP A 67 -13.49 7.89 -12.05
N LEU A 68 -12.35 7.61 -11.38
CA LEU A 68 -11.69 8.56 -10.47
C LEU A 68 -11.03 9.74 -11.18
N THR A 69 -10.79 9.65 -12.49
CA THR A 69 -10.02 10.66 -13.23
C THR A 69 -10.86 11.85 -13.71
N HIS A 70 -12.18 11.69 -13.75
CA HIS A 70 -13.11 12.65 -14.31
C HIS A 70 -14.22 13.11 -13.34
N ILE A 71 -14.11 12.76 -12.07
CA ILE A 71 -15.06 13.22 -11.02
C ILE A 71 -14.58 14.47 -10.30
N ASN A 72 -15.48 15.15 -9.62
CA ASN A 72 -15.12 16.31 -8.80
C ASN A 72 -14.47 15.89 -7.47
N GLU A 73 -13.79 16.83 -6.80
CA GLU A 73 -13.03 16.53 -5.57
C GLU A 73 -13.91 15.97 -4.44
N LYS A 74 -15.17 16.40 -4.32
CA LYS A 74 -16.07 15.91 -3.27
C LYS A 74 -16.44 14.44 -3.48
N GLU A 75 -16.72 14.06 -4.72
CA GLU A 75 -17.00 12.66 -5.08
C GLU A 75 -15.74 11.81 -4.94
N LEU A 76 -14.58 12.36 -5.31
CA LEU A 76 -13.29 11.70 -5.16
C LEU A 76 -12.96 11.44 -3.67
N ASP A 77 -13.24 12.40 -2.78
CA ASP A 77 -13.00 12.23 -1.34
C ASP A 77 -13.86 11.10 -0.76
N VAL A 78 -15.12 10.97 -1.18
CA VAL A 78 -15.99 9.85 -0.77
C VAL A 78 -15.41 8.49 -1.23
N LEU A 79 -14.83 8.42 -2.43
CA LEU A 79 -14.20 7.18 -2.90
C LEU A 79 -12.87 6.91 -2.19
N ARG A 80 -12.10 7.95 -1.85
CA ARG A 80 -10.88 7.83 -1.05
C ARG A 80 -11.12 7.29 0.35
N GLU A 81 -12.30 7.52 0.95
CA GLU A 81 -12.66 6.93 2.24
C GLU A 81 -12.62 5.39 2.21
N LYS A 82 -12.86 4.79 1.03
CA LYS A 82 -12.81 3.34 0.81
C LYS A 82 -11.40 2.82 0.50
N MET A 83 -10.41 3.69 0.41
CA MET A 83 -9.02 3.37 0.05
C MET A 83 -8.07 3.74 1.18
N GLY A 84 -7.63 2.79 1.96
CA GLY A 84 -6.58 3.01 2.97
C GLY A 84 -5.23 3.21 2.31
N MET A 85 -4.42 4.15 2.82
CA MET A 85 -3.07 4.40 2.33
C MET A 85 -2.08 4.42 3.48
N VAL A 86 -1.01 3.63 3.36
CA VAL A 86 0.11 3.57 4.31
C VAL A 86 1.38 3.97 3.57
N PHE A 87 2.10 4.94 4.10
CA PHE A 87 3.29 5.52 3.49
C PHE A 87 4.57 4.97 4.12
N GLN A 88 5.69 5.14 3.44
CA GLN A 88 7.03 4.89 3.94
C GLN A 88 7.33 5.66 5.24
N SER A 89 6.97 6.96 5.28
CA SER A 89 6.99 7.76 6.50
C SER A 89 5.66 7.60 7.20
N PHE A 90 5.64 7.25 8.45
CA PHE A 90 4.45 6.87 9.22
C PHE A 90 3.33 7.93 9.22
N ASN A 91 3.70 9.19 9.05
CA ASN A 91 2.81 10.36 8.95
C ASN A 91 1.79 10.46 10.10
N LEU A 92 2.19 10.03 11.30
CA LEU A 92 1.37 10.20 12.50
C LEU A 92 1.36 11.66 12.94
N PHE A 93 0.26 12.10 13.53
CA PHE A 93 0.16 13.41 14.14
C PHE A 93 0.95 13.43 15.44
N PRO A 94 2.09 14.16 15.54
CA PRO A 94 3.00 14.06 16.68
C PRO A 94 2.44 14.65 17.96
N ASN A 95 1.44 15.51 17.87
CA ASN A 95 0.74 16.18 18.97
C ASN A 95 -0.51 15.44 19.46
N MET A 96 -0.77 14.27 18.91
CA MET A 96 -1.86 13.39 19.30
C MET A 96 -1.29 12.06 19.78
N ASN A 97 -1.91 11.46 20.79
CA ASN A 97 -1.54 10.10 21.20
C ASN A 97 -1.98 9.06 20.16
N VAL A 98 -1.68 7.80 20.40
CA VAL A 98 -1.94 6.70 19.45
C VAL A 98 -3.43 6.53 19.19
N VAL A 99 -4.27 6.48 20.21
CA VAL A 99 -5.71 6.31 20.03
C VAL A 99 -6.35 7.52 19.34
N GLU A 100 -5.90 8.73 19.64
CA GLU A 100 -6.35 9.96 18.98
C GLU A 100 -6.01 9.97 17.48
N ASN A 101 -4.81 9.51 17.11
CA ASN A 101 -4.40 9.35 15.72
C ASN A 101 -5.36 8.45 14.91
N ILE A 102 -5.87 7.40 15.55
CA ILE A 102 -6.74 6.41 14.88
C ILE A 102 -8.19 6.92 14.82
N LYS A 103 -8.73 7.46 15.91
CA LYS A 103 -10.13 7.89 16.00
C LYS A 103 -10.45 9.17 15.24
N LEU A 104 -9.44 9.97 14.87
CA LEU A 104 -9.65 11.29 14.25
C LEU A 104 -10.49 11.23 12.97
N ALA A 105 -10.09 10.38 12.02
CA ALA A 105 -10.76 10.30 10.73
C ALA A 105 -12.19 9.75 10.83
N PRO A 106 -12.49 8.65 11.53
CA PRO A 106 -13.87 8.20 11.77
C PRO A 106 -14.77 9.29 12.36
N MET A 107 -14.30 10.03 13.35
CA MET A 107 -15.08 11.10 13.97
C MET A 107 -15.32 12.28 13.02
N LYS A 108 -14.27 12.73 12.29
CA LYS A 108 -14.34 13.93 11.46
C LYS A 108 -15.02 13.71 10.11
N VAL A 109 -14.84 12.54 9.53
CA VAL A 109 -15.29 12.22 8.16
C VAL A 109 -16.61 11.47 8.20
N LYS A 110 -16.71 10.41 9.01
CA LYS A 110 -17.92 9.57 9.10
C LYS A 110 -18.90 10.02 10.18
N GLY A 111 -18.54 11.00 11.02
CA GLY A 111 -19.40 11.48 12.11
C GLY A 111 -19.65 10.45 13.22
N VAL A 112 -18.74 9.47 13.34
CA VAL A 112 -18.81 8.45 14.42
C VAL A 112 -18.66 9.15 15.78
N SER A 113 -19.40 8.70 16.78
CA SER A 113 -19.29 9.23 18.14
C SER A 113 -17.91 8.95 18.74
N GLU A 114 -17.49 9.77 19.70
CA GLU A 114 -16.17 9.61 20.32
C GLU A 114 -16.02 8.24 20.98
N ASP A 115 -17.04 7.79 21.72
CA ASP A 115 -17.02 6.50 22.41
C ASP A 115 -16.90 5.31 21.44
N GLU A 116 -17.62 5.36 20.31
CA GLU A 116 -17.55 4.33 19.27
C GLU A 116 -16.21 4.35 18.55
N ALA A 117 -15.70 5.54 18.23
CA ALA A 117 -14.40 5.70 17.57
C ALA A 117 -13.24 5.21 18.47
N GLU A 118 -13.32 5.47 19.78
CA GLU A 118 -12.32 5.00 20.75
C GLU A 118 -12.38 3.48 20.91
N LYS A 119 -13.58 2.90 21.03
CA LYS A 119 -13.75 1.44 21.05
C LYS A 119 -13.15 0.79 19.81
N GLN A 120 -13.49 1.29 18.62
CA GLN A 120 -12.94 0.80 17.35
C GLN A 120 -11.40 0.94 17.31
N ALA A 121 -10.86 2.08 17.75
CA ALA A 121 -9.42 2.32 17.79
C ALA A 121 -8.69 1.31 18.71
N LEU A 122 -9.24 1.03 19.89
CA LEU A 122 -8.67 0.04 20.82
C LEU A 122 -8.75 -1.39 20.28
N GLU A 123 -9.81 -1.74 19.53
CA GLU A 123 -9.92 -3.04 18.85
C GLU A 123 -8.88 -3.17 17.73
N LEU A 124 -8.66 -2.11 16.94
CA LEU A 124 -7.63 -2.07 15.90
C LEU A 124 -6.21 -2.13 16.49
N LEU A 125 -5.96 -1.41 17.59
CA LEU A 125 -4.69 -1.49 18.31
C LEU A 125 -4.43 -2.89 18.87
N ALA A 126 -5.46 -3.59 19.32
CA ALA A 126 -5.31 -4.98 19.74
C ALA A 126 -4.92 -5.89 18.56
N LYS A 127 -5.51 -5.69 17.37
CA LYS A 127 -5.16 -6.45 16.14
C LYS A 127 -3.72 -6.26 15.73
N VAL A 128 -3.16 -5.05 15.90
CA VAL A 128 -1.76 -4.78 15.57
C VAL A 128 -0.79 -4.95 16.75
N GLY A 129 -1.27 -5.49 17.88
CA GLY A 129 -0.46 -5.81 19.07
C GLY A 129 0.02 -4.60 19.86
N LEU A 130 -0.74 -3.48 19.84
CA LEU A 130 -0.35 -2.21 20.48
C LEU A 130 -1.41 -1.63 21.42
N LYS A 131 -2.32 -2.45 21.92
CA LYS A 131 -3.41 -2.00 22.81
C LYS A 131 -2.89 -1.29 24.07
N ASP A 132 -1.78 -1.75 24.64
CA ASP A 132 -1.11 -1.20 25.81
C ASP A 132 -0.37 0.14 25.53
N ARG A 133 -0.33 0.57 24.26
CA ARG A 133 0.31 1.80 23.79
C ARG A 133 -0.68 2.91 23.44
N ALA A 134 -1.97 2.72 23.67
CA ALA A 134 -3.05 3.63 23.25
C ALA A 134 -2.82 5.09 23.64
N GLU A 135 -2.36 5.32 24.87
CA GLU A 135 -2.14 6.67 25.43
C GLU A 135 -0.73 7.23 25.13
N GLN A 136 0.13 6.48 24.49
CA GLN A 136 1.48 6.92 24.17
C GLN A 136 1.47 7.86 22.96
N TYR A 137 2.48 8.74 22.89
CA TYR A 137 2.70 9.62 21.75
C TYR A 137 3.65 8.98 20.74
N PRO A 138 3.55 9.34 19.44
CA PRO A 138 4.40 8.77 18.40
C PRO A 138 5.90 8.82 18.71
N SER A 139 6.36 9.88 19.36
CA SER A 139 7.77 10.06 19.72
C SER A 139 8.33 9.03 20.72
N SER A 140 7.47 8.32 21.44
CA SER A 140 7.86 7.25 22.38
C SER A 140 7.79 5.85 21.78
N LEU A 141 7.38 5.73 20.51
CA LEU A 141 7.22 4.46 19.80
C LEU A 141 8.42 4.18 18.90
N SER A 142 8.77 2.89 18.76
CA SER A 142 9.71 2.46 17.72
C SER A 142 9.12 2.68 16.31
N GLY A 143 9.96 2.70 15.27
CA GLY A 143 9.53 2.85 13.90
C GLY A 143 8.48 1.79 13.48
N GLY A 144 8.72 0.53 13.84
CA GLY A 144 7.77 -0.57 13.57
C GLY A 144 6.45 -0.41 14.31
N GLN A 145 6.47 0.11 15.56
CA GLN A 145 5.25 0.44 16.29
C GLN A 145 4.50 1.60 15.62
N GLN A 146 5.19 2.67 15.22
CA GLN A 146 4.58 3.79 14.50
C GLN A 146 3.94 3.34 13.19
N GLN A 147 4.58 2.44 12.45
CA GLN A 147 4.03 1.90 11.21
C GLN A 147 2.78 1.06 11.45
N ARG A 148 2.77 0.22 12.49
CA ARG A 148 1.57 -0.54 12.86
C ARG A 148 0.42 0.37 13.32
N VAL A 149 0.70 1.48 13.98
CA VAL A 149 -0.32 2.51 14.27
C VAL A 149 -0.83 3.15 12.97
N ALA A 150 0.04 3.44 12.01
CA ALA A 150 -0.37 3.98 10.71
C ALA A 150 -1.28 3.00 9.93
N ILE A 151 -1.00 1.70 10.00
CA ILE A 151 -1.87 0.64 9.46
C ILE A 151 -3.23 0.64 10.18
N ALA A 152 -3.25 0.64 11.52
CA ALA A 152 -4.48 0.68 12.30
C ALA A 152 -5.32 1.93 12.00
N ARG A 153 -4.67 3.09 11.83
CA ARG A 153 -5.33 4.35 11.44
C ARG A 153 -5.98 4.24 10.06
N ALA A 154 -5.31 3.65 9.08
CA ALA A 154 -5.89 3.45 7.75
C ALA A 154 -7.09 2.49 7.79
N LEU A 155 -7.03 1.42 8.60
CA LEU A 155 -8.10 0.46 8.79
C LEU A 155 -9.32 1.05 9.52
N ALA A 156 -9.16 2.11 10.31
CA ALA A 156 -10.25 2.74 11.05
C ALA A 156 -11.34 3.33 10.14
N MET A 157 -11.00 3.60 8.87
CA MET A 157 -11.96 4.03 7.85
C MET A 157 -12.73 2.87 7.20
N ASP A 158 -12.50 1.61 7.62
CA ASP A 158 -13.10 0.41 7.05
C ASP A 158 -12.95 0.35 5.51
N PRO A 159 -11.71 0.41 5.00
CA PRO A 159 -11.45 0.51 3.58
C PRO A 159 -11.72 -0.82 2.86
N GLU A 160 -12.11 -0.74 1.58
CA GLU A 160 -12.26 -1.90 0.71
C GLU A 160 -10.92 -2.36 0.09
N VAL A 161 -9.93 -1.45 0.04
CA VAL A 161 -8.57 -1.74 -0.44
C VAL A 161 -7.53 -0.99 0.39
N MET A 162 -6.40 -1.63 0.65
CA MET A 162 -5.24 -1.03 1.31
C MET A 162 -4.08 -0.88 0.32
N LEU A 163 -3.54 0.33 0.25
CA LEU A 163 -2.38 0.70 -0.57
C LEU A 163 -1.17 0.91 0.34
N PHE A 164 -0.06 0.22 0.07
CA PHE A 164 1.17 0.30 0.86
C PHE A 164 2.32 0.81 0.00
N ASP A 165 2.88 1.97 0.35
CA ASP A 165 4.01 2.58 -0.36
C ASP A 165 5.30 2.36 0.43
N GLU A 166 6.02 1.27 0.15
CA GLU A 166 7.27 0.86 0.80
C GLU A 166 7.21 0.88 2.34
N PRO A 167 6.28 0.15 2.97
CA PRO A 167 5.94 0.31 4.39
C PRO A 167 7.07 -0.05 5.36
N THR A 168 8.12 -0.74 4.90
CA THR A 168 9.25 -1.18 5.73
C THR A 168 10.55 -0.43 5.46
N SER A 169 10.63 0.37 4.40
CA SER A 169 11.90 0.96 3.92
C SER A 169 12.52 2.01 4.86
N ALA A 170 11.74 2.56 5.79
CA ALA A 170 12.21 3.49 6.83
C ALA A 170 12.48 2.82 8.19
N LEU A 171 12.46 1.48 8.25
CA LEU A 171 12.59 0.70 9.47
C LEU A 171 13.98 0.07 9.61
N ASP A 172 14.44 -0.06 10.85
CA ASP A 172 15.55 -0.93 11.15
C ASP A 172 15.17 -2.40 10.89
N PRO A 173 16.12 -3.25 10.42
CA PRO A 173 15.83 -4.65 10.05
C PRO A 173 15.12 -5.45 11.16
N GLU A 174 15.45 -5.19 12.43
CA GLU A 174 14.85 -5.87 13.58
C GLU A 174 13.34 -5.59 13.73
N MET A 175 12.85 -4.47 13.15
CA MET A 175 11.46 -4.03 13.27
C MET A 175 10.59 -4.42 12.07
N VAL A 176 11.20 -4.86 10.97
CA VAL A 176 10.52 -5.20 9.71
C VAL A 176 9.54 -6.36 9.91
N GLY A 177 9.97 -7.41 10.62
CA GLY A 177 9.20 -8.64 10.78
C GLY A 177 7.82 -8.45 11.39
N GLU A 178 7.68 -7.58 12.39
CA GLU A 178 6.39 -7.31 13.04
C GLU A 178 5.40 -6.57 12.11
N VAL A 179 5.91 -5.67 11.27
CA VAL A 179 5.09 -4.96 10.27
C VAL A 179 4.64 -5.91 9.18
N LEU A 180 5.56 -6.74 8.65
CA LEU A 180 5.24 -7.74 7.63
C LEU A 180 4.22 -8.76 8.17
N LYS A 181 4.35 -9.19 9.43
CA LYS A 181 3.36 -10.08 10.07
C LYS A 181 1.98 -9.44 10.14
N THR A 182 1.89 -8.16 10.49
CA THR A 182 0.62 -7.43 10.50
C THR A 182 0.00 -7.37 9.09
N MET A 183 0.80 -7.16 8.06
CA MET A 183 0.34 -7.14 6.68
C MET A 183 -0.09 -8.54 6.20
N GLN A 184 0.62 -9.60 6.61
CA GLN A 184 0.23 -10.99 6.35
C GLN A 184 -1.15 -11.30 6.96
N ASP A 185 -1.37 -10.92 8.22
CA ASP A 185 -2.65 -11.13 8.89
C ASP A 185 -3.81 -10.41 8.17
N LEU A 186 -3.55 -9.25 7.57
CA LEU A 186 -4.53 -8.55 6.73
C LEU A 186 -4.80 -9.30 5.42
N ALA A 187 -3.77 -9.81 4.76
CA ALA A 187 -3.91 -10.63 3.56
C ALA A 187 -4.75 -11.89 3.84
N ASP A 188 -4.43 -12.59 4.93
CA ASP A 188 -5.15 -13.81 5.36
C ASP A 188 -6.62 -13.52 5.71
N SER A 189 -6.94 -12.29 6.11
CA SER A 189 -8.33 -11.85 6.33
C SER A 189 -9.13 -11.58 5.05
N GLY A 190 -8.50 -11.68 3.87
CA GLY A 190 -9.13 -11.42 2.57
C GLY A 190 -9.16 -9.94 2.17
N MET A 191 -8.34 -9.08 2.81
CA MET A 191 -8.20 -7.67 2.42
C MET A 191 -7.61 -7.55 1.03
N THR A 192 -8.21 -6.71 0.18
CA THR A 192 -7.60 -6.33 -1.10
C THR A 192 -6.40 -5.42 -0.84
N MET A 193 -5.24 -5.76 -1.37
CA MET A 193 -4.02 -5.01 -1.08
C MET A 193 -3.20 -4.77 -2.36
N VAL A 194 -2.64 -3.56 -2.48
CA VAL A 194 -1.61 -3.23 -3.48
C VAL A 194 -0.39 -2.70 -2.74
N ILE A 195 0.73 -3.39 -2.86
CA ILE A 195 1.91 -3.20 -2.02
C ILE A 195 3.13 -2.91 -2.89
N VAL A 196 3.70 -1.72 -2.78
CA VAL A 196 5.06 -1.46 -3.28
C VAL A 196 6.04 -1.91 -2.22
N THR A 197 6.90 -2.86 -2.54
CA THR A 197 7.84 -3.43 -1.57
C THR A 197 9.18 -3.81 -2.19
N HIS A 198 10.20 -3.85 -1.35
CA HIS A 198 11.52 -4.42 -1.63
C HIS A 198 11.74 -5.76 -0.88
N GLU A 199 10.77 -6.19 -0.08
CA GLU A 199 10.80 -7.44 0.68
C GLU A 199 10.38 -8.60 -0.23
N MET A 200 11.33 -9.20 -0.95
CA MET A 200 11.04 -10.23 -1.97
C MET A 200 10.46 -11.51 -1.36
N GLY A 201 10.95 -11.91 -0.18
CA GLY A 201 10.42 -13.07 0.56
C GLY A 201 8.95 -12.88 0.89
N PHE A 202 8.60 -11.71 1.44
CA PHE A 202 7.22 -11.35 1.75
C PHE A 202 6.34 -11.30 0.49
N ALA A 203 6.82 -10.64 -0.58
CA ALA A 203 6.07 -10.57 -1.83
C ALA A 203 5.79 -11.96 -2.41
N ARG A 204 6.76 -12.89 -2.29
CA ARG A 204 6.62 -14.27 -2.76
C ARG A 204 5.59 -15.06 -1.96
N GLU A 205 5.55 -14.86 -0.64
CA GLU A 205 4.70 -15.62 0.27
C GLU A 205 3.26 -15.12 0.28
N VAL A 206 3.05 -13.79 0.24
CA VAL A 206 1.74 -13.19 0.53
C VAL A 206 0.94 -12.84 -0.72
N SER A 207 1.60 -12.67 -1.89
CA SER A 207 0.91 -12.14 -3.06
C SER A 207 0.17 -13.21 -3.85
N ASP A 208 -1.01 -12.87 -4.32
CA ASP A 208 -1.68 -13.62 -5.39
C ASP A 208 -1.01 -13.36 -6.75
N GLU A 209 -0.52 -12.13 -6.95
CA GLU A 209 0.11 -11.70 -8.18
C GLU A 209 1.25 -10.71 -7.89
N VAL A 210 2.30 -10.78 -8.68
CA VAL A 210 3.45 -9.87 -8.60
C VAL A 210 3.57 -9.11 -9.91
N TRP A 211 3.71 -7.79 -9.80
CA TRP A 211 3.89 -6.86 -10.92
C TRP A 211 5.31 -6.32 -10.93
N PHE A 212 6.03 -6.59 -12.00
CA PHE A 212 7.37 -6.05 -12.19
C PHE A 212 7.34 -4.78 -13.02
N MET A 213 7.70 -3.66 -12.40
CA MET A 213 7.77 -2.35 -13.06
C MET A 213 9.21 -1.93 -13.34
N ALA A 214 9.47 -1.53 -14.58
CA ALA A 214 10.75 -0.93 -14.98
C ALA A 214 10.52 0.14 -16.07
N ASP A 215 11.38 1.17 -16.06
CA ASP A 215 11.43 2.23 -17.08
C ASP A 215 10.06 2.92 -17.35
N GLY A 216 9.19 2.96 -16.36
CA GLY A 216 7.85 3.58 -16.43
C GLY A 216 6.77 2.68 -17.03
N TYR A 217 7.05 1.40 -17.21
CA TYR A 217 6.12 0.39 -17.72
C TYR A 217 5.87 -0.73 -16.72
N LEU A 218 4.71 -1.35 -16.79
CA LEU A 218 4.46 -2.67 -16.24
C LEU A 218 5.04 -3.69 -17.23
N GLN A 219 6.24 -4.19 -16.95
CA GLN A 219 6.99 -5.05 -17.86
C GLN A 219 6.51 -6.51 -17.83
N GLU A 220 6.10 -6.97 -16.66
CA GLU A 220 5.64 -8.33 -16.46
C GLU A 220 4.67 -8.39 -15.27
N GLN A 221 3.67 -9.25 -15.36
CA GLN A 221 2.74 -9.56 -14.27
C GLN A 221 2.43 -11.05 -14.27
N GLY A 222 2.31 -11.65 -13.11
CA GLY A 222 2.02 -13.07 -12.99
C GLY A 222 2.08 -13.57 -11.55
N SER A 223 1.94 -14.89 -11.38
CA SER A 223 2.08 -15.50 -10.07
C SER A 223 3.47 -15.25 -9.48
N PRO A 224 3.63 -15.30 -8.15
CA PRO A 224 4.96 -15.19 -7.52
C PRO A 224 5.96 -16.18 -8.11
N GLU A 225 5.56 -17.44 -8.34
CA GLU A 225 6.41 -18.47 -8.95
C GLU A 225 6.90 -18.04 -10.35
N GLN A 226 6.01 -17.50 -11.19
CA GLN A 226 6.37 -17.02 -12.53
C GLN A 226 7.41 -15.91 -12.46
N ILE A 227 7.18 -14.89 -11.64
CA ILE A 227 8.03 -13.69 -11.60
C ILE A 227 9.38 -13.96 -10.93
N PHE A 228 9.43 -14.80 -9.89
CA PHE A 228 10.65 -15.03 -9.13
C PHE A 228 11.49 -16.20 -9.67
N GLU A 229 10.86 -17.23 -10.26
CA GLU A 229 11.56 -18.43 -10.73
C GLU A 229 11.70 -18.50 -12.25
N ASN A 230 10.71 -18.01 -13.01
CA ASN A 230 10.65 -18.10 -14.46
C ASN A 230 10.31 -16.78 -15.14
N PRO A 231 10.98 -15.65 -14.79
CA PRO A 231 10.69 -14.36 -15.39
C PRO A 231 10.94 -14.36 -16.90
N GLN A 232 10.03 -13.74 -17.67
CA GLN A 232 10.11 -13.68 -19.13
C GLN A 232 10.78 -12.39 -19.61
N SER A 233 10.59 -11.30 -18.87
CA SER A 233 11.22 -10.03 -19.21
C SER A 233 12.73 -10.06 -18.91
N PRO A 234 13.62 -9.69 -19.87
CA PRO A 234 15.07 -9.61 -19.60
C PRO A 234 15.41 -8.71 -18.42
N ARG A 235 14.61 -7.67 -18.16
CA ARG A 235 14.78 -6.76 -17.02
C ARG A 235 14.36 -7.43 -15.71
N ALA A 236 13.30 -8.23 -15.71
CA ALA A 236 12.89 -9.01 -14.55
C ALA A 236 13.94 -10.06 -14.20
N VAL A 237 14.44 -10.82 -15.19
CA VAL A 237 15.54 -11.78 -15.02
C VAL A 237 16.74 -11.14 -14.32
N SER A 238 17.22 -10.00 -14.87
CA SER A 238 18.37 -9.29 -14.27
C SER A 238 18.10 -8.84 -12.85
N TYR A 239 16.89 -8.38 -12.56
CA TYR A 239 16.51 -7.86 -11.24
C TYR A 239 16.38 -8.96 -10.20
N THR A 240 15.71 -10.06 -10.51
CA THR A 240 15.48 -11.19 -9.58
C THR A 240 16.78 -11.94 -9.28
N HIS A 241 17.64 -12.17 -10.29
CA HIS A 241 18.94 -12.82 -10.08
C HIS A 241 19.92 -12.00 -9.24
N LEU A 242 19.98 -10.67 -9.42
CA LEU A 242 20.87 -9.83 -8.61
C LEU A 242 20.44 -9.80 -7.13
N ARG A 243 19.12 -9.78 -6.86
CA ARG A 243 18.61 -9.76 -5.50
C ARG A 243 18.65 -11.11 -4.78
N ALA A 244 18.59 -12.23 -5.51
CA ALA A 244 18.80 -13.56 -4.92
C ALA A 244 20.20 -13.69 -4.30
N HIS A 245 21.24 -13.12 -4.94
CA HIS A 245 22.59 -13.08 -4.39
C HIS A 245 22.77 -12.15 -3.17
N GLU A 246 21.97 -11.10 -3.04
CA GLU A 246 22.04 -10.23 -1.86
C GLU A 246 21.41 -10.87 -0.60
N THR A 247 20.38 -11.70 -0.76
CA THR A 247 19.73 -12.41 0.36
C THR A 247 20.56 -13.60 0.86
N ASP A 248 21.29 -14.29 0.00
CA ASP A 248 22.15 -15.44 0.39
C ASP A 248 23.44 -14.98 1.11
N SER A 249 23.78 -13.71 1.09
CA SER A 249 24.99 -13.18 1.75
C SER A 249 24.80 -12.83 3.24
N TYR A 250 23.59 -13.01 3.80
CA TYR A 250 23.27 -12.76 5.20
C TYR A 250 22.88 -14.02 5.99
N LEU A 251 23.09 -15.22 5.40
CA LEU A 251 23.03 -16.52 6.06
C LEU A 251 24.46 -17.07 6.29
#